data_836895a481348ba5e49e2d5d5ed20cda
#
_entry.id   836895a481348ba5e49e2d5d5ed20cda
#
_cell.length_a   1.000
_cell.length_b   1.000
_cell.length_c   1.000
_cell.angle_alpha   90.00
_cell.angle_beta   90.00
_cell.angle_gamma   90.00
#
_symmetry.space_group_name_H-M   'P 1'
#
loop_
_entity.id
_entity.type
_entity.pdbx_description
1 polymer ?
#
loop_
_entity_poly.entity_id
_entity_poly.type
_entity_poly.pdbx_seq_one_letter_code
_entity_poly.pdbx_strand_id
1 'polypeptide(L)'
;GQYQYTKDIVSVDGSQRGTTWQATPGLFAYRRSIAKEVLGTDDPAEVQTYLSDWDKFNDVAAKAAAKGYKMLSGFDDAYRTFSNNVSAPWVTGTTVTVDENLMKWVDQTKEYTDKGYNNKSSLWDSQWASDQGPTGKVFGFFYSTWGINFTLLGNSLATPTAEGGKEEVGNGIYGDYAVCEGPQPYYWGGTWICGAAGSDNLETIKDVMLKLTCDEAIMKQITMDTQDYTNNEKAMNEIANSDYKSDFLGGQNHIALFAEAATKIDMSNAGPYDQGLNESFQNAFKDYFTGNVEEDAAKANFETAIKEKYPELTDVVWPA
;
A
#
# COMPACT_ATOMS: atom_id res chain seq x y z
N GLY A 1 19.97 1.79 -11.74
CA GLY A 1 18.68 2.47 -11.87
C GLY A 1 17.61 1.97 -10.89
N GLN A 2 17.90 0.94 -10.08
CA GLN A 2 16.95 0.43 -9.08
C GLN A 2 16.91 1.32 -7.84
N TYR A 3 15.70 1.49 -7.26
CA TYR A 3 15.52 2.21 -6.01
C TYR A 3 16.20 1.50 -4.83
N GLN A 4 16.77 2.28 -3.90
CA GLN A 4 17.55 1.73 -2.78
C GLN A 4 16.71 0.84 -1.88
N TYR A 5 15.50 1.24 -1.49
CA TYR A 5 14.63 0.45 -0.62
C TYR A 5 14.33 -0.96 -1.18
N THR A 6 14.26 -1.13 -2.52
CA THR A 6 14.03 -2.44 -3.13
C THR A 6 15.22 -3.38 -3.00
N LYS A 7 16.42 -2.84 -2.83
CA LYS A 7 17.64 -3.59 -2.57
C LYS A 7 17.78 -3.91 -1.08
N ASP A 8 17.40 -2.97 -0.20
CA ASP A 8 17.48 -3.15 1.25
C ASP A 8 16.63 -4.33 1.71
N ILE A 9 15.42 -4.47 1.18
CA ILE A 9 14.47 -5.56 1.49
C ILE A 9 15.07 -6.97 1.25
N VAL A 10 15.94 -7.12 0.25
CA VAL A 10 16.51 -8.44 -0.16
C VAL A 10 18.00 -8.56 0.13
N SER A 11 18.56 -7.65 0.92
CA SER A 11 19.95 -7.70 1.31
C SER A 11 20.12 -8.41 2.64
N VAL A 12 21.01 -9.39 2.67
CA VAL A 12 21.40 -10.16 3.87
C VAL A 12 22.90 -10.06 4.01
N ASP A 13 23.38 -9.66 5.19
CA ASP A 13 24.82 -9.49 5.49
C ASP A 13 25.56 -8.65 4.41
N GLY A 14 24.93 -7.57 3.97
CA GLY A 14 25.48 -6.67 2.96
C GLY A 14 25.48 -7.23 1.52
N SER A 15 24.87 -8.39 1.29
CA SER A 15 24.77 -9.02 -0.03
C SER A 15 23.34 -9.00 -0.54
N GLN A 16 23.11 -8.41 -1.70
CA GLN A 16 21.81 -8.44 -2.40
C GLN A 16 21.52 -9.85 -2.90
N ARG A 17 20.40 -10.45 -2.50
CA ARG A 17 20.01 -11.85 -2.78
C ARG A 17 19.03 -11.99 -3.92
N GLY A 18 18.42 -10.90 -4.35
CA GLY A 18 17.42 -10.89 -5.43
C GLY A 18 17.35 -9.53 -6.09
N THR A 19 16.54 -9.46 -7.13
CA THR A 19 16.24 -8.21 -7.85
C THR A 19 14.78 -8.19 -8.24
N THR A 20 14.18 -7.00 -8.37
CA THR A 20 12.75 -6.85 -8.70
C THR A 20 12.56 -5.96 -9.92
N TRP A 21 11.57 -6.29 -10.74
CA TRP A 21 11.09 -5.42 -11.80
C TRP A 21 10.08 -4.37 -11.30
N GLN A 22 9.44 -4.61 -10.15
CA GLN A 22 8.45 -3.73 -9.56
C GLN A 22 9.05 -2.90 -8.42
N ALA A 23 8.82 -1.60 -8.41
CA ALA A 23 9.18 -0.74 -7.29
C ALA A 23 8.04 -0.56 -6.27
N THR A 24 6.80 -0.71 -6.68
CA THR A 24 5.58 -0.73 -5.85
C THR A 24 5.45 0.36 -4.79
N PRO A 25 5.80 1.64 -5.06
CA PRO A 25 5.46 2.72 -4.16
C PRO A 25 3.94 2.82 -3.99
N GLY A 26 3.49 3.32 -2.83
CA GLY A 26 2.08 3.47 -2.52
C GLY A 26 1.59 4.89 -2.71
N LEU A 27 0.31 5.03 -3.05
CA LEU A 27 -0.43 6.29 -3.11
C LEU A 27 -1.82 6.12 -2.48
N PHE A 28 -2.53 7.21 -2.28
CA PHE A 28 -3.92 7.20 -1.85
C PHE A 28 -4.82 7.45 -3.06
N ALA A 29 -5.61 6.44 -3.44
CA ALA A 29 -6.61 6.53 -4.50
C ALA A 29 -7.94 6.98 -3.90
N TYR A 30 -8.51 8.08 -4.40
CA TYR A 30 -9.76 8.63 -3.89
C TYR A 30 -10.81 8.78 -4.99
N ARG A 31 -12.08 8.76 -4.59
CA ARG A 31 -13.23 9.02 -5.45
C ARG A 31 -13.35 10.52 -5.70
N ARG A 32 -13.21 10.95 -6.97
CA ARG A 32 -13.32 12.37 -7.37
C ARG A 32 -14.66 12.98 -6.98
N SER A 33 -15.74 12.28 -7.26
CA SER A 33 -17.11 12.74 -6.95
C SER A 33 -17.32 12.94 -5.45
N ILE A 34 -16.80 12.01 -4.63
CA ILE A 34 -16.90 12.11 -3.16
C ILE A 34 -16.01 13.24 -2.64
N ALA A 35 -14.77 13.37 -3.13
CA ALA A 35 -13.88 14.46 -2.76
C ALA A 35 -14.50 15.83 -3.08
N LYS A 36 -15.11 15.97 -4.25
CA LYS A 36 -15.80 17.21 -4.63
C LYS A 36 -16.95 17.56 -3.68
N GLU A 37 -17.72 16.56 -3.27
CA GLU A 37 -18.81 16.77 -2.31
C GLU A 37 -18.30 17.10 -0.90
N VAL A 38 -17.23 16.43 -0.44
CA VAL A 38 -16.70 16.56 0.94
C VAL A 38 -15.80 17.79 1.09
N LEU A 39 -14.95 18.06 0.09
CA LEU A 39 -13.89 19.08 0.14
C LEU A 39 -14.16 20.29 -0.76
N GLY A 40 -15.10 20.18 -1.70
CA GLY A 40 -15.36 21.21 -2.71
C GLY A 40 -14.43 21.14 -3.93
N THR A 41 -13.50 20.22 -3.95
CA THR A 41 -12.54 20.02 -5.04
C THR A 41 -12.30 18.53 -5.30
N ASP A 42 -11.95 18.19 -6.55
CA ASP A 42 -11.50 16.87 -6.97
C ASP A 42 -10.11 16.91 -7.62
N ASP A 43 -9.48 18.08 -7.65
CA ASP A 43 -8.11 18.24 -8.15
C ASP A 43 -7.09 17.53 -7.26
N PRO A 44 -6.23 16.66 -7.81
CA PRO A 44 -5.28 15.88 -7.00
C PRO A 44 -4.32 16.71 -6.16
N ALA A 45 -3.84 17.85 -6.66
CA ALA A 45 -2.92 18.69 -5.93
C ALA A 45 -3.63 19.41 -4.76
N GLU A 46 -4.86 19.88 -4.98
CA GLU A 46 -5.68 20.48 -3.92
C GLU A 46 -6.10 19.43 -2.89
N VAL A 47 -6.57 18.25 -3.31
CA VAL A 47 -6.94 17.15 -2.40
C VAL A 47 -5.74 16.74 -1.53
N GLN A 48 -4.54 16.67 -2.09
CA GLN A 48 -3.33 16.38 -1.31
C GLN A 48 -3.12 17.36 -0.16
N THR A 49 -3.46 18.64 -0.30
CA THR A 49 -3.31 19.62 0.80
C THR A 49 -4.16 19.29 2.02
N TYR A 50 -5.29 18.60 1.81
CA TYR A 50 -6.17 18.11 2.88
C TYR A 50 -5.76 16.76 3.47
N LEU A 51 -4.84 16.03 2.81
CA LEU A 51 -4.42 14.67 3.19
C LEU A 51 -2.92 14.57 3.50
N SER A 52 -2.22 15.71 3.63
CA SER A 52 -0.76 15.77 3.70
C SER A 52 -0.13 15.27 5.00
N ASP A 53 -0.93 15.05 6.02
CA ASP A 53 -0.56 14.49 7.31
C ASP A 53 -1.77 13.80 7.97
N TRP A 54 -1.53 13.05 9.04
CA TRP A 54 -2.59 12.28 9.69
C TRP A 54 -3.63 13.15 10.38
N ASP A 55 -3.28 14.32 10.90
CA ASP A 55 -4.26 15.21 11.53
C ASP A 55 -5.27 15.72 10.50
N LYS A 56 -4.79 16.17 9.35
CA LYS A 56 -5.64 16.58 8.25
C LYS A 56 -6.44 15.42 7.66
N PHE A 57 -5.82 14.25 7.54
CA PHE A 57 -6.51 13.04 7.08
C PHE A 57 -7.69 12.68 8.00
N ASN A 58 -7.49 12.77 9.32
CA ASN A 58 -8.54 12.54 10.32
C ASN A 58 -9.65 13.60 10.24
N ASP A 59 -9.30 14.86 9.96
CA ASP A 59 -10.29 15.93 9.73
C ASP A 59 -11.17 15.64 8.50
N VAL A 60 -10.58 15.11 7.42
CA VAL A 60 -11.33 14.70 6.24
C VAL A 60 -12.22 13.50 6.55
N ALA A 61 -11.78 12.56 7.37
CA ALA A 61 -12.58 11.42 7.82
C ALA A 61 -13.87 11.88 8.53
N ALA A 62 -13.75 12.87 9.43
CA ALA A 62 -14.91 13.46 10.10
C ALA A 62 -15.85 14.19 9.13
N LYS A 63 -15.31 14.94 8.18
CA LYS A 63 -16.11 15.63 7.14
C LYS A 63 -16.83 14.64 6.23
N ALA A 64 -16.17 13.56 5.82
CA ALA A 64 -16.74 12.50 5.01
C ALA A 64 -17.91 11.82 5.75
N ALA A 65 -17.70 11.47 7.02
CA ALA A 65 -18.73 10.85 7.85
C ALA A 65 -19.97 11.74 8.04
N ALA A 66 -19.79 13.06 8.21
CA ALA A 66 -20.87 14.02 8.29
C ALA A 66 -21.76 14.06 7.03
N LYS A 67 -21.22 13.60 5.88
CA LYS A 67 -21.94 13.49 4.61
C LYS A 67 -22.37 12.06 4.26
N GLY A 68 -22.21 11.11 5.19
CA GLY A 68 -22.64 9.73 5.03
C GLY A 68 -21.64 8.84 4.27
N TYR A 69 -20.40 9.28 4.15
CA TYR A 69 -19.30 8.50 3.56
C TYR A 69 -18.40 7.91 4.64
N LYS A 70 -17.71 6.82 4.31
CA LYS A 70 -16.60 6.30 5.10
C LYS A 70 -15.28 6.87 4.58
N MET A 71 -14.30 7.05 5.45
CA MET A 71 -12.97 7.48 5.00
C MET A 71 -12.18 6.33 4.38
N LEU A 72 -12.22 5.16 5.02
CA LEU A 72 -11.58 3.91 4.60
C LEU A 72 -12.57 2.76 4.60
N SER A 73 -12.24 1.66 3.94
CA SER A 73 -13.07 0.46 3.93
C SER A 73 -12.90 -0.37 5.20
N GLY A 74 -11.66 -0.62 5.63
CA GLY A 74 -11.41 -1.57 6.70
C GLY A 74 -10.27 -1.24 7.65
N PHE A 75 -9.96 -2.25 8.47
CA PHE A 75 -9.00 -2.14 9.56
C PHE A 75 -7.55 -2.01 9.08
N ASP A 76 -7.21 -2.70 8.00
CA ASP A 76 -5.85 -2.88 7.50
C ASP A 76 -5.48 -1.97 6.31
N ASP A 77 -6.43 -1.15 5.82
CA ASP A 77 -6.20 -0.27 4.68
C ASP A 77 -4.96 0.64 4.84
N ALA A 78 -4.84 1.31 5.99
CA ALA A 78 -3.76 2.23 6.26
C ALA A 78 -2.52 1.59 6.90
N TYR A 79 -2.55 0.30 7.22
CA TYR A 79 -1.51 -0.34 8.05
C TYR A 79 -0.08 -0.14 7.51
N ARG A 80 0.10 -0.27 6.18
CA ARG A 80 1.43 -0.17 5.57
C ARG A 80 2.05 1.21 5.68
N THR A 81 1.26 2.26 5.71
CA THR A 81 1.77 3.61 5.92
C THR A 81 2.40 3.79 7.31
N PHE A 82 1.92 3.05 8.30
CA PHE A 82 2.49 3.04 9.64
C PHE A 82 3.66 2.06 9.76
N SER A 83 3.50 0.83 9.27
CA SER A 83 4.53 -0.21 9.42
C SER A 83 5.78 0.01 8.57
N ASN A 84 5.69 0.78 7.47
CA ASN A 84 6.87 1.16 6.69
C ASN A 84 7.63 2.37 7.28
N ASN A 85 7.04 3.10 8.22
CA ASN A 85 7.62 4.31 8.80
C ASN A 85 7.94 4.13 10.29
N VAL A 86 8.59 3.01 10.62
CA VAL A 86 9.04 2.68 11.96
C VAL A 86 10.44 3.24 12.25
N SER A 87 10.69 3.58 13.51
CA SER A 87 11.95 4.17 13.97
C SER A 87 13.06 3.13 14.23
N ALA A 88 12.68 1.86 14.37
CA ALA A 88 13.59 0.74 14.64
C ALA A 88 13.07 -0.56 14.01
N PRO A 89 13.98 -1.54 13.76
CA PRO A 89 13.58 -2.86 13.30
C PRO A 89 12.65 -3.56 14.29
N TRP A 90 11.76 -4.41 13.76
CA TRP A 90 10.93 -5.28 14.59
C TRP A 90 11.73 -6.14 15.56
N VAL A 91 12.89 -6.65 15.13
CA VAL A 91 13.69 -7.59 15.92
C VAL A 91 15.14 -7.12 16.03
N THR A 92 15.64 -7.10 17.27
CA THR A 92 17.06 -6.93 17.56
C THR A 92 17.49 -8.05 18.49
N GLY A 93 18.39 -8.92 18.03
CA GLY A 93 18.73 -10.15 18.75
C GLY A 93 17.53 -11.09 18.85
N THR A 94 17.05 -11.33 20.07
CA THR A 94 15.85 -12.15 20.36
C THR A 94 14.67 -11.30 20.86
N THR A 95 14.79 -9.99 20.83
CA THR A 95 13.80 -9.05 21.34
C THR A 95 12.98 -8.46 20.21
N VAL A 96 11.67 -8.57 20.31
CA VAL A 96 10.70 -7.90 19.46
C VAL A 96 10.38 -6.53 20.05
N THR A 97 10.51 -5.48 19.27
CA THR A 97 10.15 -4.12 19.67
C THR A 97 8.96 -3.64 18.87
N VAL A 98 7.85 -3.38 19.54
CA VAL A 98 6.68 -2.76 18.92
C VAL A 98 6.94 -1.26 18.80
N ASP A 99 6.97 -0.74 17.59
CA ASP A 99 7.21 0.68 17.36
C ASP A 99 5.99 1.53 17.74
N GLU A 100 6.23 2.74 18.25
CA GLU A 100 5.16 3.70 18.57
C GLU A 100 4.24 3.98 17.37
N ASN A 101 4.80 3.98 16.16
CA ASN A 101 4.02 4.22 14.95
C ASN A 101 2.99 3.13 14.67
N LEU A 102 3.26 1.89 15.09
CA LEU A 102 2.29 0.80 15.00
C LEU A 102 1.14 0.99 15.99
N MET A 103 1.42 1.50 17.19
CA MET A 103 0.37 1.83 18.16
C MET A 103 -0.47 3.01 17.68
N LYS A 104 0.10 3.99 16.97
CA LYS A 104 -0.69 5.05 16.30
C LYS A 104 -1.69 4.50 15.29
N TRP A 105 -1.32 3.43 14.55
CA TRP A 105 -2.28 2.71 13.70
C TRP A 105 -3.40 2.05 14.53
N VAL A 106 -3.06 1.44 15.66
CA VAL A 106 -4.05 0.83 16.56
C VAL A 106 -5.05 1.89 17.04
N ASP A 107 -4.56 3.01 17.55
CA ASP A 107 -5.39 4.11 18.07
C ASP A 107 -6.30 4.69 16.97
N GLN A 108 -5.75 4.99 15.80
CA GLN A 108 -6.52 5.52 14.68
C GLN A 108 -7.58 4.53 14.20
N THR A 109 -7.22 3.26 14.07
CA THR A 109 -8.15 2.23 13.57
C THR A 109 -9.28 1.99 14.56
N LYS A 110 -8.99 1.99 15.87
CA LYS A 110 -10.01 1.92 16.93
C LYS A 110 -10.95 3.13 16.86
N GLU A 111 -10.40 4.33 16.78
CA GLU A 111 -11.18 5.56 16.64
C GLU A 111 -12.08 5.54 15.38
N TYR A 112 -11.54 5.13 14.23
CA TYR A 112 -12.30 5.04 12.98
C TYR A 112 -13.44 4.02 13.08
N THR A 113 -13.18 2.90 13.75
CA THR A 113 -14.18 1.86 13.95
C THR A 113 -15.30 2.35 14.88
N ASP A 114 -14.95 2.97 16.00
CA ASP A 114 -15.92 3.46 16.99
C ASP A 114 -16.76 4.63 16.44
N LYS A 115 -16.14 5.53 15.69
CA LYS A 115 -16.82 6.67 15.04
C LYS A 115 -17.54 6.31 13.74
N GLY A 116 -17.38 5.08 13.26
CA GLY A 116 -18.00 4.62 12.03
C GLY A 116 -17.39 5.24 10.77
N TYR A 117 -16.08 5.53 10.77
CA TYR A 117 -15.34 6.05 9.62
C TYR A 117 -14.84 4.97 8.68
N ASN A 118 -15.02 3.69 9.02
CA ASN A 118 -14.76 2.54 8.18
C ASN A 118 -15.94 1.55 8.16
N ASN A 119 -15.91 0.59 7.24
CA ASN A 119 -16.90 -0.48 7.09
C ASN A 119 -16.50 -1.78 7.80
N LYS A 120 -15.46 -1.78 8.62
CA LYS A 120 -14.97 -2.95 9.37
C LYS A 120 -14.58 -4.12 8.46
N SER A 121 -14.19 -3.84 7.23
CA SER A 121 -13.71 -4.83 6.28
C SER A 121 -12.23 -5.17 6.52
N SER A 122 -11.74 -6.16 5.81
CA SER A 122 -10.31 -6.43 5.67
C SER A 122 -9.94 -6.43 4.19
N LEU A 123 -8.66 -6.22 3.87
CA LEU A 123 -8.15 -6.32 2.50
C LEU A 123 -8.55 -7.67 1.90
N TRP A 124 -8.98 -7.63 0.64
CA TRP A 124 -9.38 -8.78 -0.19
C TRP A 124 -10.71 -9.42 0.16
N ASP A 125 -11.45 -8.96 1.17
CA ASP A 125 -12.81 -9.46 1.36
C ASP A 125 -13.82 -8.82 0.39
N SER A 126 -15.03 -9.38 0.35
CA SER A 126 -16.07 -8.93 -0.57
C SER A 126 -16.57 -7.51 -0.29
N GLN A 127 -16.54 -7.07 0.97
CA GLN A 127 -16.93 -5.73 1.35
C GLN A 127 -15.92 -4.70 0.84
N TRP A 128 -14.61 -4.98 1.00
CA TRP A 128 -13.54 -4.14 0.48
C TRP A 128 -13.63 -3.98 -1.05
N ALA A 129 -13.90 -5.08 -1.77
CA ALA A 129 -14.09 -5.01 -3.22
C ALA A 129 -15.35 -4.20 -3.61
N SER A 130 -16.47 -4.39 -2.90
CA SER A 130 -17.72 -3.66 -3.15
C SER A 130 -17.60 -2.16 -2.87
N ASP A 131 -16.82 -1.79 -1.86
CA ASP A 131 -16.59 -0.40 -1.48
C ASP A 131 -15.88 0.40 -2.57
N GLN A 132 -15.13 -0.27 -3.45
CA GLN A 132 -14.43 0.32 -4.60
C GLN A 132 -15.32 0.52 -5.82
N GLY A 133 -16.51 -0.06 -5.81
CA GLY A 133 -17.43 -0.10 -6.94
C GLY A 133 -18.46 1.02 -6.95
N PRO A 134 -19.40 0.97 -7.93
CA PRO A 134 -20.41 2.01 -8.17
C PRO A 134 -21.33 2.28 -6.98
N THR A 135 -21.57 1.29 -6.13
CA THR A 135 -22.42 1.41 -4.94
C THR A 135 -21.65 1.77 -3.67
N GLY A 136 -20.32 1.76 -3.73
CA GLY A 136 -19.44 2.06 -2.61
C GLY A 136 -19.54 3.52 -2.18
N LYS A 137 -19.44 3.75 -0.87
CA LYS A 137 -19.46 5.07 -0.23
C LYS A 137 -18.21 5.34 0.59
N VAL A 138 -17.06 4.92 0.08
CA VAL A 138 -15.75 5.09 0.71
C VAL A 138 -14.98 6.17 -0.03
N PHE A 139 -14.40 7.11 0.72
CA PHE A 139 -13.66 8.26 0.18
C PHE A 139 -12.44 7.79 -0.62
N GLY A 140 -11.65 6.84 -0.07
CA GLY A 140 -10.47 6.38 -0.77
C GLY A 140 -9.83 5.14 -0.15
N PHE A 141 -8.76 4.71 -0.82
CA PHE A 141 -8.04 3.47 -0.56
C PHE A 141 -6.54 3.70 -0.68
N PHE A 142 -5.76 3.13 0.24
CA PHE A 142 -4.32 3.05 0.09
C PHE A 142 -4.00 1.95 -0.94
N TYR A 143 -3.37 2.33 -2.03
CA TYR A 143 -3.07 1.43 -3.14
C TYR A 143 -1.60 1.46 -3.53
N SER A 144 -1.13 0.36 -4.09
CA SER A 144 0.14 0.26 -4.78
C SER A 144 -0.06 0.34 -6.30
N THR A 145 1.03 0.46 -7.02
CA THR A 145 1.08 0.64 -8.47
C THR A 145 0.32 -0.43 -9.23
N TRP A 146 0.60 -1.70 -8.92
CA TRP A 146 -0.01 -2.86 -9.55
C TRP A 146 -1.51 -2.99 -9.24
N GLY A 147 -1.95 -2.52 -8.08
CA GLY A 147 -3.33 -2.69 -7.62
C GLY A 147 -4.33 -1.79 -8.34
N ILE A 148 -3.89 -0.64 -8.87
CA ILE A 148 -4.78 0.32 -9.51
C ILE A 148 -5.46 -0.31 -10.73
N ASN A 149 -4.69 -0.86 -11.67
CA ASN A 149 -5.27 -1.48 -12.85
C ASN A 149 -5.70 -2.93 -12.64
N PHE A 150 -5.00 -3.68 -11.79
CA PHE A 150 -5.30 -5.08 -11.52
C PHE A 150 -6.59 -5.26 -10.69
N THR A 151 -6.86 -4.39 -9.73
CA THR A 151 -7.95 -4.58 -8.77
C THR A 151 -8.95 -3.42 -8.77
N LEU A 152 -8.49 -2.19 -8.55
CA LEU A 152 -9.37 -1.02 -8.40
C LEU A 152 -10.18 -0.75 -9.67
N LEU A 153 -9.55 -0.81 -10.85
CA LEU A 153 -10.23 -0.64 -12.12
C LEU A 153 -11.34 -1.69 -12.28
N GLY A 154 -11.03 -2.96 -12.10
CA GLY A 154 -12.02 -4.05 -12.24
C GLY A 154 -13.21 -3.88 -11.29
N ASN A 155 -12.96 -3.53 -10.03
CA ASN A 155 -14.01 -3.32 -9.02
C ASN A 155 -14.85 -2.05 -9.30
N SER A 156 -14.32 -1.08 -10.04
CA SER A 156 -15.02 0.16 -10.41
C SER A 156 -16.12 -0.03 -11.46
N LEU A 157 -16.05 -1.13 -12.22
CA LEU A 157 -16.96 -1.39 -13.34
C LEU A 157 -18.32 -1.92 -12.86
N ALA A 158 -19.41 -1.43 -13.47
CA ALA A 158 -20.74 -2.01 -13.24
C ALA A 158 -20.91 -3.34 -13.99
N THR A 159 -20.34 -3.44 -15.19
CA THR A 159 -20.29 -4.67 -15.97
C THR A 159 -18.82 -5.08 -16.13
N PRO A 160 -18.39 -6.20 -15.55
CA PRO A 160 -17.02 -6.70 -15.68
C PRO A 160 -16.63 -6.99 -17.14
N THR A 161 -15.35 -6.88 -17.47
CA THR A 161 -14.83 -7.17 -18.80
C THR A 161 -15.08 -8.64 -19.22
N ALA A 162 -15.03 -9.58 -18.27
CA ALA A 162 -15.35 -10.97 -18.48
C ALA A 162 -16.83 -11.21 -18.90
N GLU A 163 -17.72 -10.25 -18.61
CA GLU A 163 -19.14 -10.26 -18.98
C GLU A 163 -19.44 -9.33 -20.18
N GLY A 164 -18.41 -8.89 -20.89
CA GLY A 164 -18.52 -8.03 -22.08
C GLY A 164 -18.56 -6.54 -21.78
N GLY A 165 -18.31 -6.12 -20.54
CA GLY A 165 -18.14 -4.73 -20.18
C GLY A 165 -16.86 -4.14 -20.78
N LYS A 166 -16.82 -2.83 -20.96
CA LYS A 166 -15.67 -2.10 -21.47
C LYS A 166 -15.06 -1.24 -20.37
N GLU A 167 -13.76 -1.06 -20.44
CA GLU A 167 -13.01 -0.14 -19.59
C GLU A 167 -13.11 1.29 -20.14
N GLU A 168 -14.27 1.90 -19.97
CA GLU A 168 -14.55 3.24 -20.49
C GLU A 168 -15.53 4.01 -19.59
N VAL A 169 -15.53 5.33 -19.71
CA VAL A 169 -16.49 6.21 -19.02
C VAL A 169 -17.91 5.81 -19.42
N GLY A 170 -18.77 5.63 -18.41
CA GLY A 170 -20.13 5.14 -18.57
C GLY A 170 -20.32 3.71 -18.08
N ASN A 171 -19.24 2.94 -17.89
CA ASN A 171 -19.31 1.64 -17.21
C ASN A 171 -18.95 1.80 -15.73
N GLY A 172 -19.97 1.83 -14.88
CA GLY A 172 -19.81 2.04 -13.44
C GLY A 172 -19.24 3.42 -13.11
N ILE A 173 -18.13 3.43 -12.38
CA ILE A 173 -17.43 4.65 -11.96
C ILE A 173 -16.03 4.77 -12.58
N TYR A 174 -15.83 4.14 -13.73
CA TYR A 174 -14.59 4.31 -14.50
C TYR A 174 -14.33 5.79 -14.77
N GLY A 175 -13.13 6.26 -14.44
CA GLY A 175 -12.74 7.67 -14.55
C GLY A 175 -13.07 8.55 -13.33
N ASP A 176 -13.74 8.02 -12.30
CA ASP A 176 -14.06 8.74 -11.05
C ASP A 176 -12.99 8.58 -9.94
N TYR A 177 -11.90 7.90 -10.22
CA TYR A 177 -10.76 7.84 -9.32
C TYR A 177 -9.66 8.82 -9.72
N ALA A 178 -8.93 9.30 -8.74
CA ALA A 178 -7.64 9.95 -8.88
C ALA A 178 -6.72 9.48 -7.76
N VAL A 179 -5.43 9.79 -7.86
CA VAL A 179 -4.45 9.49 -6.83
C VAL A 179 -3.73 10.74 -6.35
N CYS A 180 -3.38 10.74 -5.06
CA CYS A 180 -2.48 11.69 -4.44
C CYS A 180 -1.52 10.96 -3.50
N GLU A 181 -0.50 11.63 -2.95
CA GLU A 181 0.49 10.96 -2.10
C GLU A 181 -0.10 10.41 -0.81
N GLY A 182 -1.07 11.11 -0.23
CA GLY A 182 -1.58 10.81 1.09
C GLY A 182 -0.66 11.32 2.21
N PRO A 183 -0.85 10.85 3.46
CA PRO A 183 -0.19 11.42 4.63
C PRO A 183 1.27 10.98 4.83
N GLN A 184 1.65 9.81 4.31
CA GLN A 184 3.00 9.25 4.45
C GLN A 184 3.35 8.34 3.27
N PRO A 185 4.63 8.31 2.85
CA PRO A 185 5.11 7.37 1.85
C PRO A 185 5.13 5.94 2.39
N TYR A 186 4.90 4.98 1.52
CA TYR A 186 4.98 3.55 1.82
C TYR A 186 5.17 2.75 0.55
N TYR A 187 5.52 1.47 0.67
CA TYR A 187 5.47 0.52 -0.43
C TYR A 187 4.52 -0.64 -0.10
N TRP A 188 4.02 -1.26 -1.13
CA TRP A 188 3.17 -2.45 -0.96
C TRP A 188 3.39 -3.46 -2.08
N GLY A 189 3.96 -4.61 -1.74
CA GLY A 189 4.16 -5.72 -2.65
C GLY A 189 5.53 -5.73 -3.30
N GLY A 190 5.56 -6.11 -4.57
CA GLY A 190 6.76 -6.34 -5.35
C GLY A 190 7.01 -7.83 -5.58
N THR A 191 7.71 -8.13 -6.68
CA THR A 191 8.08 -9.49 -7.06
C THR A 191 9.58 -9.55 -7.26
N TRP A 192 10.27 -10.29 -6.39
CA TRP A 192 11.72 -10.48 -6.48
C TRP A 192 12.06 -11.76 -7.22
N ILE A 193 13.03 -11.67 -8.11
CA ILE A 193 13.61 -12.79 -8.86
C ILE A 193 14.94 -13.14 -8.20
N CYS A 194 15.10 -14.42 -7.86
CA CYS A 194 16.31 -14.96 -7.24
C CYS A 194 16.85 -16.12 -8.08
N GLY A 195 18.16 -16.28 -8.13
CA GLY A 195 18.80 -17.47 -8.69
C GLY A 195 18.93 -18.56 -7.61
N ALA A 196 18.53 -19.79 -7.92
CA ALA A 196 18.71 -20.91 -7.00
C ALA A 196 20.19 -21.24 -6.81
N ALA A 197 20.60 -21.39 -5.56
CA ALA A 197 21.96 -21.83 -5.23
C ALA A 197 22.23 -23.23 -5.81
N GLY A 198 23.40 -23.41 -6.43
CA GLY A 198 23.79 -24.67 -7.06
C GLY A 198 23.23 -24.91 -8.46
N SER A 199 22.58 -23.90 -9.06
CA SER A 199 22.16 -24.00 -10.48
C SER A 199 23.38 -24.05 -11.43
N ASP A 200 23.32 -24.92 -12.41
CA ASP A 200 24.33 -25.01 -13.49
C ASP A 200 24.17 -23.93 -14.59
N ASN A 201 23.08 -23.13 -14.52
CA ASN A 201 22.72 -22.15 -15.56
C ASN A 201 22.91 -20.69 -15.09
N LEU A 202 23.93 -20.41 -14.29
CA LEU A 202 24.13 -19.11 -13.65
C LEU A 202 24.18 -17.93 -14.64
N GLU A 203 24.83 -18.09 -15.77
CA GLU A 203 24.93 -17.01 -16.78
C GLU A 203 23.57 -16.71 -17.43
N THR A 204 22.75 -17.73 -17.68
CA THR A 204 21.39 -17.54 -18.20
C THR A 204 20.48 -16.87 -17.16
N ILE A 205 20.55 -17.31 -15.90
CA ILE A 205 19.81 -16.71 -14.80
C ILE A 205 20.16 -15.23 -14.66
N LYS A 206 21.45 -14.91 -14.68
CA LYS A 206 21.95 -13.54 -14.62
C LYS A 206 21.45 -12.69 -15.79
N ASP A 207 21.50 -13.20 -17.01
CA ASP A 207 21.00 -12.50 -18.21
C ASP A 207 19.49 -12.22 -18.11
N VAL A 208 18.70 -13.20 -17.67
CA VAL A 208 17.25 -13.04 -17.45
C VAL A 208 16.98 -12.00 -16.36
N MET A 209 17.66 -12.10 -15.23
CA MET A 209 17.50 -11.14 -14.13
C MET A 209 17.82 -9.72 -14.58
N LEU A 210 18.95 -9.52 -15.27
CA LEU A 210 19.37 -8.19 -15.76
C LEU A 210 18.37 -7.61 -16.75
N LYS A 211 17.89 -8.41 -17.71
CA LYS A 211 16.93 -7.95 -18.71
C LYS A 211 15.58 -7.59 -18.09
N LEU A 212 15.05 -8.44 -17.22
CA LEU A 212 13.70 -8.25 -16.66
C LEU A 212 13.64 -7.25 -15.50
N THR A 213 14.78 -6.85 -14.95
CA THR A 213 14.76 -5.98 -13.75
C THR A 213 15.69 -4.76 -13.84
N CYS A 214 16.55 -4.67 -14.84
CA CYS A 214 17.54 -3.60 -14.97
C CYS A 214 17.56 -2.92 -16.34
N ASP A 215 17.06 -3.58 -17.40
CA ASP A 215 17.06 -3.00 -18.75
C ASP A 215 16.04 -1.86 -18.83
N GLU A 216 16.51 -0.65 -19.13
CA GLU A 216 15.70 0.56 -19.16
C GLU A 216 14.57 0.50 -20.19
N ALA A 217 14.86 -0.02 -21.40
CA ALA A 217 13.87 -0.08 -22.47
C ALA A 217 12.77 -1.11 -22.15
N ILE A 218 13.15 -2.26 -21.59
CA ILE A 218 12.20 -3.30 -21.16
C ILE A 218 11.35 -2.78 -20.00
N MET A 219 11.96 -2.12 -18.99
CA MET A 219 11.23 -1.55 -17.86
C MET A 219 10.22 -0.49 -18.31
N LYS A 220 10.63 0.40 -19.22
CA LYS A 220 9.73 1.39 -19.81
C LYS A 220 8.56 0.74 -20.56
N GLN A 221 8.85 -0.29 -21.38
CA GLN A 221 7.81 -1.00 -22.13
C GLN A 221 6.81 -1.69 -21.18
N ILE A 222 7.28 -2.34 -20.12
CA ILE A 222 6.39 -2.97 -19.12
C ILE A 222 5.43 -1.93 -18.53
N THR A 223 5.93 -0.75 -18.13
CA THR A 223 5.07 0.31 -17.60
C THR A 223 4.05 0.80 -18.64
N MET A 224 4.47 0.98 -19.90
CA MET A 224 3.54 1.41 -20.96
C MET A 224 2.45 0.38 -21.26
N ASP A 225 2.76 -0.91 -21.15
CA ASP A 225 1.81 -2.00 -21.44
C ASP A 225 0.88 -2.30 -20.27
N THR A 226 1.36 -2.14 -19.03
CA THR A 226 0.64 -2.58 -17.81
C THR A 226 0.16 -1.45 -16.93
N GLN A 227 0.64 -0.22 -17.17
CA GLN A 227 0.46 0.95 -16.30
C GLN A 227 1.02 0.74 -14.87
N ASP A 228 1.79 -0.32 -14.62
CA ASP A 228 2.49 -0.56 -13.35
C ASP A 228 3.78 0.27 -13.28
N TYR A 229 4.32 0.46 -12.09
CA TYR A 229 5.52 1.24 -11.85
C TYR A 229 6.74 0.32 -11.71
N THR A 230 7.64 0.38 -12.69
CA THR A 230 8.81 -0.50 -12.71
C THR A 230 10.00 0.06 -11.92
N ASN A 231 10.91 -0.82 -11.53
CA ASN A 231 12.05 -0.53 -10.67
C ASN A 231 13.26 0.01 -11.47
N ASN A 232 13.01 1.03 -12.28
CA ASN A 232 14.05 1.73 -13.02
C ASN A 232 13.76 3.24 -12.99
N GLU A 233 14.48 3.96 -12.14
CA GLU A 233 14.28 5.38 -11.89
C GLU A 233 14.33 6.23 -13.17
N LYS A 234 15.27 5.92 -14.08
CA LYS A 234 15.42 6.69 -15.33
C LYS A 234 14.22 6.48 -16.26
N ALA A 235 13.82 5.22 -16.48
CA ALA A 235 12.65 4.91 -17.30
C ALA A 235 11.37 5.53 -16.72
N MET A 236 11.19 5.48 -15.41
CA MET A 236 10.01 6.06 -14.75
C MET A 236 10.01 7.58 -14.83
N ASN A 237 11.16 8.24 -14.65
CA ASN A 237 11.27 9.70 -14.79
C ASN A 237 11.00 10.16 -16.24
N GLU A 238 11.36 9.38 -17.25
CA GLU A 238 10.99 9.71 -18.64
C GLU A 238 9.48 9.70 -18.85
N ILE A 239 8.77 8.69 -18.33
CA ILE A 239 7.30 8.61 -18.42
C ILE A 239 6.65 9.71 -17.56
N ALA A 240 7.18 9.94 -16.35
CA ALA A 240 6.69 10.97 -15.44
C ALA A 240 6.72 12.39 -16.06
N ASN A 241 7.72 12.66 -16.91
CA ASN A 241 7.88 13.95 -17.60
C ASN A 241 7.29 13.97 -19.01
N SER A 242 6.55 12.95 -19.41
CA SER A 242 5.87 12.85 -20.70
C SER A 242 4.41 13.30 -20.64
N ASP A 243 3.70 13.20 -21.74
CA ASP A 243 2.26 13.41 -21.86
C ASP A 243 1.43 12.14 -21.53
N TYR A 244 2.05 11.16 -20.88
CA TYR A 244 1.38 9.93 -20.43
C TYR A 244 0.19 10.24 -19.56
N LYS A 245 -0.93 9.55 -19.79
CA LYS A 245 -2.19 9.73 -19.06
C LYS A 245 -2.85 8.39 -18.84
N SER A 246 -3.48 8.24 -17.67
CA SER A 246 -4.38 7.13 -17.36
C SER A 246 -5.84 7.58 -17.52
N ASP A 247 -6.56 7.00 -18.47
CA ASP A 247 -7.97 7.29 -18.68
C ASP A 247 -8.80 6.88 -17.46
N PHE A 248 -8.44 5.77 -16.82
CA PHE A 248 -9.07 5.30 -15.59
C PHE A 248 -8.98 6.33 -14.46
N LEU A 249 -7.87 7.06 -14.37
CA LEU A 249 -7.64 8.11 -13.38
C LEU A 249 -8.05 9.51 -13.87
N GLY A 250 -8.94 9.58 -14.85
CA GLY A 250 -9.46 10.84 -15.37
C GLY A 250 -8.43 11.67 -16.13
N GLY A 251 -7.44 11.03 -16.76
CA GLY A 251 -6.37 11.67 -17.51
C GLY A 251 -5.15 12.07 -16.68
N GLN A 252 -5.04 11.60 -15.45
CA GLN A 252 -3.90 11.89 -14.58
C GLN A 252 -2.66 11.09 -15.01
N ASN A 253 -1.48 11.73 -14.98
CA ASN A 253 -0.19 11.02 -15.03
C ASN A 253 0.20 10.59 -13.61
N HIS A 254 -0.25 9.41 -13.21
CA HIS A 254 0.03 8.86 -11.89
C HIS A 254 1.48 8.38 -11.73
N ILE A 255 2.18 8.09 -12.84
CA ILE A 255 3.60 7.71 -12.82
C ILE A 255 4.47 8.84 -12.23
N ALA A 256 4.11 10.09 -12.48
CA ALA A 256 4.81 11.24 -11.90
C ALA A 256 4.74 11.25 -10.36
N LEU A 257 3.55 10.96 -9.79
CA LEU A 257 3.38 10.89 -8.34
C LEU A 257 4.07 9.67 -7.72
N PHE A 258 4.04 8.53 -8.39
CA PHE A 258 4.79 7.35 -7.95
C PHE A 258 6.30 7.58 -7.97
N ALA A 259 6.82 8.30 -8.98
CA ALA A 259 8.24 8.66 -9.05
C ALA A 259 8.65 9.53 -7.87
N GLU A 260 7.82 10.47 -7.46
CA GLU A 260 8.06 11.29 -6.28
C GLU A 260 7.96 10.46 -4.99
N ALA A 261 6.92 9.67 -4.82
CA ALA A 261 6.70 8.82 -3.64
C ALA A 261 7.83 7.81 -3.44
N ALA A 262 8.33 7.19 -4.51
CA ALA A 262 9.40 6.18 -4.43
C ALA A 262 10.70 6.73 -3.84
N THR A 263 11.00 8.01 -4.00
CA THR A 263 12.20 8.64 -3.44
C THR A 263 12.14 8.87 -1.92
N LYS A 264 10.94 8.80 -1.35
CA LYS A 264 10.69 9.07 0.07
C LYS A 264 10.62 7.78 0.92
N ILE A 265 10.67 6.60 0.30
CA ILE A 265 10.58 5.32 0.99
C ILE A 265 11.94 4.94 1.57
N ASP A 266 11.96 4.65 2.86
CA ASP A 266 13.12 4.14 3.59
C ASP A 266 12.77 2.81 4.26
N MET A 267 13.39 1.73 3.82
CA MET A 267 13.22 0.36 4.34
C MET A 267 14.49 -0.15 5.02
N SER A 268 15.35 0.74 5.52
CA SER A 268 16.58 0.38 6.22
C SER A 268 16.34 -0.39 7.53
N ASN A 269 15.14 -0.26 8.12
CA ASN A 269 14.70 -1.02 9.29
C ASN A 269 14.04 -2.37 8.95
N ALA A 270 13.92 -2.71 7.67
CA ALA A 270 13.31 -3.99 7.27
C ALA A 270 14.13 -5.20 7.75
N GLY A 271 13.43 -6.24 8.16
CA GLY A 271 14.04 -7.47 8.67
C GLY A 271 13.29 -8.74 8.23
N PRO A 272 13.92 -9.91 8.44
CA PRO A 272 13.38 -11.18 7.94
C PRO A 272 12.09 -11.62 8.64
N TYR A 273 11.77 -11.05 9.78
CA TYR A 273 10.56 -11.35 10.55
C TYR A 273 9.37 -10.45 10.20
N ASP A 274 9.57 -9.37 9.45
CA ASP A 274 8.59 -8.30 9.26
C ASP A 274 7.24 -8.80 8.77
N GLN A 275 7.22 -9.64 7.75
CA GLN A 275 5.97 -10.16 7.21
C GLN A 275 5.15 -10.89 8.28
N GLY A 276 5.78 -11.84 8.97
CA GLY A 276 5.10 -12.64 9.96
C GLY A 276 4.68 -11.87 11.22
N LEU A 277 5.50 -10.88 11.65
CA LEU A 277 5.18 -10.02 12.77
C LEU A 277 4.06 -9.05 12.43
N ASN A 278 4.09 -8.43 11.24
CA ASN A 278 3.02 -7.55 10.76
C ASN A 278 1.67 -8.28 10.64
N GLU A 279 1.67 -9.51 10.11
CA GLU A 279 0.45 -10.34 10.03
C GLU A 279 -0.08 -10.69 11.42
N SER A 280 0.79 -11.12 12.33
CA SER A 280 0.41 -11.47 13.70
C SER A 280 -0.11 -10.26 14.47
N PHE A 281 0.51 -9.08 14.28
CA PHE A 281 0.11 -7.84 14.91
C PHE A 281 -1.30 -7.40 14.48
N GLN A 282 -1.53 -7.33 13.17
CA GLN A 282 -2.85 -6.97 12.63
C GLN A 282 -3.94 -7.95 13.10
N ASN A 283 -3.66 -9.24 13.08
CA ASN A 283 -4.62 -10.26 13.51
C ASN A 283 -4.95 -10.16 14.99
N ALA A 284 -3.96 -9.88 15.85
CA ALA A 284 -4.16 -9.78 17.28
C ALA A 284 -5.07 -8.60 17.68
N PHE A 285 -5.04 -7.49 16.92
CA PHE A 285 -5.83 -6.30 17.22
C PHE A 285 -7.23 -6.28 16.60
N LYS A 286 -7.59 -7.22 15.71
CA LYS A 286 -8.93 -7.25 15.08
C LYS A 286 -10.06 -7.30 16.10
N ASP A 287 -9.95 -8.14 17.11
CA ASP A 287 -10.96 -8.30 18.14
C ASP A 287 -11.05 -7.08 19.08
N TYR A 288 -9.94 -6.38 19.28
CA TYR A 288 -9.93 -5.09 19.98
C TYR A 288 -10.69 -4.02 19.19
N PHE A 289 -10.48 -3.91 17.87
CA PHE A 289 -11.19 -2.94 17.05
C PHE A 289 -12.70 -3.14 17.07
N THR A 290 -13.16 -4.39 17.13
CA THR A 290 -14.58 -4.72 17.20
C THR A 290 -15.17 -4.68 18.61
N GLY A 291 -14.35 -4.42 19.64
CA GLY A 291 -14.76 -4.35 21.03
C GLY A 291 -15.00 -5.71 21.70
N ASN A 292 -14.50 -6.80 21.11
CA ASN A 292 -14.60 -8.14 21.67
C ASN A 292 -13.60 -8.39 22.79
N VAL A 293 -12.45 -7.71 22.76
CA VAL A 293 -11.41 -7.77 23.80
C VAL A 293 -10.89 -6.38 24.12
N GLU A 294 -10.27 -6.22 25.27
CA GLU A 294 -9.55 -5.01 25.67
C GLU A 294 -8.13 -5.00 25.04
N GLU A 295 -7.50 -3.84 24.98
CA GLU A 295 -6.17 -3.65 24.37
C GLU A 295 -5.11 -4.56 24.97
N ASP A 296 -5.09 -4.71 26.31
CA ASP A 296 -4.12 -5.57 27.00
C ASP A 296 -4.26 -7.05 26.59
N ALA A 297 -5.48 -7.50 26.32
CA ALA A 297 -5.71 -8.86 25.82
C ALA A 297 -5.22 -9.01 24.36
N ALA A 298 -5.40 -7.99 23.52
CA ALA A 298 -4.85 -8.00 22.16
C ALA A 298 -3.31 -8.03 22.18
N LYS A 299 -2.67 -7.26 23.04
CA LYS A 299 -1.21 -7.30 23.27
C LYS A 299 -0.74 -8.69 23.69
N ALA A 300 -1.42 -9.30 24.67
CA ALA A 300 -1.11 -10.66 25.13
C ALA A 300 -1.29 -11.72 24.02
N ASN A 301 -2.32 -11.58 23.19
CA ASN A 301 -2.54 -12.47 22.03
C ASN A 301 -1.41 -12.35 21.01
N PHE A 302 -0.94 -11.13 20.74
CA PHE A 302 0.21 -10.91 19.87
C PHE A 302 1.48 -11.58 20.41
N GLU A 303 1.80 -11.38 21.70
CA GLU A 303 2.97 -12.01 22.33
C GLU A 303 2.91 -13.54 22.26
N THR A 304 1.73 -14.11 22.49
CA THR A 304 1.53 -15.57 22.39
C THR A 304 1.75 -16.05 20.97
N ALA A 305 1.13 -15.39 19.97
CA ALA A 305 1.25 -15.76 18.57
C ALA A 305 2.71 -15.70 18.07
N ILE A 306 3.47 -14.70 18.52
CA ILE A 306 4.89 -14.56 18.14
C ILE A 306 5.72 -15.69 18.72
N LYS A 307 5.58 -15.99 20.02
CA LYS A 307 6.34 -17.02 20.68
C LYS A 307 6.05 -18.42 20.14
N GLU A 308 4.83 -18.64 19.66
CA GLU A 308 4.47 -19.88 18.94
C GLU A 308 5.07 -19.94 17.54
N LYS A 309 5.05 -18.84 16.80
CA LYS A 309 5.54 -18.78 15.41
C LYS A 309 7.07 -18.74 15.35
N TYR A 310 7.71 -18.05 16.28
CA TYR A 310 9.15 -17.79 16.35
C TYR A 310 9.66 -18.07 17.77
N PRO A 311 9.87 -19.34 18.16
CA PRO A 311 10.27 -19.70 19.54
C PRO A 311 11.58 -19.08 20.00
N GLU A 312 12.45 -18.65 19.07
CA GLU A 312 13.70 -17.95 19.33
C GLU A 312 13.49 -16.49 19.80
N LEU A 313 12.33 -15.90 19.57
CA LEU A 313 12.01 -14.54 20.02
C LEU A 313 11.42 -14.60 21.41
N THR A 314 12.20 -14.21 22.42
CA THR A 314 11.90 -14.44 23.83
C THR A 314 11.19 -13.27 24.52
N ASP A 315 11.46 -12.04 24.07
CA ASP A 315 11.01 -10.83 24.71
C ASP A 315 10.23 -9.93 23.75
N VAL A 316 9.19 -9.28 24.26
CA VAL A 316 8.42 -8.28 23.52
C VAL A 316 8.40 -6.98 24.32
N VAL A 317 8.83 -5.90 23.71
CA VAL A 317 8.86 -4.56 24.31
C VAL A 317 7.83 -3.67 23.62
N TRP A 318 6.95 -3.10 24.41
CA TRP A 318 5.92 -2.15 23.98
C TRP A 318 6.39 -0.71 24.22
N PRO A 319 5.94 0.26 23.42
CA PRO A 319 6.20 1.67 23.70
C PRO A 319 5.55 2.10 25.01
N ALA A 320 6.12 3.14 25.64
CA ALA A 320 5.71 3.64 26.96
C ALA A 320 4.31 4.30 26.93
#